data_cd131e71091490878f29459529694494
#
_entry.id   cd131e71091490878f29459529694494
#
_cell.length_a   1.000
_cell.length_b   1.000
_cell.length_c   1.000
_cell.angle_alpha   90.00
_cell.angle_beta   90.00
_cell.angle_gamma   90.00
#
_symmetry.space_group_name_H-M   'P 1'
#
loop_
_entity.id
_entity.type
_entity.pdbx_description
1 polymer ?
#
loop_
_entity_poly.entity_id
_entity_poly.type
_entity_poly.pdbx_seq_one_letter_code
_entity_poly.pdbx_strand_id
1 'polypeptide(L)'
;LNLMSTGKISDNLVRGLLILSSLAGLGMVLIVLLSVFQRYVLKSPLSFSEELVGLLLCSMLFLSLPYISSYEKHVKISLVVNLLSGKAKLFASVLSSLVMIIFCCWMLLETITWMEFAIKLNLKTENSRLILYPWMAVIPLALLINLFISIKKIYKSFN
;
A
#
# COMPACT_ATOMS: atom_id res chain seq x y z
N LEU A 1 -10.33 -16.81 -25.15
CA LEU A 1 -11.62 -16.37 -24.58
C LEU A 1 -11.46 -16.33 -23.06
N ASN A 2 -11.51 -15.19 -22.38
CA ASN A 2 -11.55 -14.86 -20.95
C ASN A 2 -10.44 -13.96 -20.38
N LEU A 3 -9.55 -13.42 -21.19
CA LEU A 3 -8.53 -12.47 -20.71
C LEU A 3 -9.08 -11.04 -20.47
N MET A 4 -10.26 -10.70 -20.99
CA MET A 4 -10.91 -9.39 -20.78
C MET A 4 -11.63 -9.29 -19.41
N SER A 5 -12.09 -10.40 -18.84
CA SER A 5 -12.81 -10.41 -17.56
C SER A 5 -11.86 -10.20 -16.38
N THR A 6 -10.69 -10.82 -16.42
CA THR A 6 -9.67 -10.71 -15.35
C THR A 6 -9.08 -9.28 -15.25
N GLY A 7 -9.10 -8.52 -16.33
CA GLY A 7 -8.70 -7.10 -16.34
C GLY A 7 -9.66 -6.23 -15.53
N LYS A 8 -10.96 -6.38 -15.74
CA LYS A 8 -11.98 -5.58 -15.05
C LYS A 8 -12.03 -5.84 -13.55
N ILE A 9 -11.89 -7.09 -13.11
CA ILE A 9 -11.91 -7.44 -11.68
C ILE A 9 -10.69 -6.86 -10.96
N SER A 10 -9.50 -6.98 -11.54
CA SER A 10 -8.29 -6.38 -10.95
C SER A 10 -8.38 -4.85 -10.90
N ASP A 11 -8.94 -4.21 -11.91
CA ASP A 11 -9.08 -2.76 -11.96
C ASP A 11 -10.09 -2.24 -10.91
N ASN A 12 -11.20 -2.95 -10.71
CA ASN A 12 -12.19 -2.59 -9.69
C ASN A 12 -11.63 -2.79 -8.27
N LEU A 13 -10.87 -3.85 -8.04
CA LEU A 13 -10.24 -4.15 -6.75
C LEU A 13 -9.19 -3.09 -6.42
N VAL A 14 -8.35 -2.73 -7.38
CA VAL A 14 -7.34 -1.68 -7.22
C VAL A 14 -7.96 -0.30 -6.97
N ARG A 15 -9.07 0.02 -7.64
CA ARG A 15 -9.83 1.25 -7.38
C ARG A 15 -10.45 1.26 -5.98
N GLY A 16 -11.00 0.12 -5.53
CA GLY A 16 -11.51 -0.02 -4.17
C GLY A 16 -10.44 0.23 -3.10
N LEU A 17 -9.24 -0.31 -3.30
CA LEU A 17 -8.09 -0.06 -2.41
C LEU A 17 -7.67 1.41 -2.42
N LEU A 18 -7.70 2.07 -3.58
CA LEU A 18 -7.42 3.50 -3.67
C LEU A 18 -8.44 4.34 -2.90
N ILE A 19 -9.73 4.02 -3.00
CA ILE A 19 -10.79 4.71 -2.24
C ILE A 19 -10.55 4.53 -0.74
N LEU A 20 -10.27 3.31 -0.28
CA LEU A 20 -9.92 3.04 1.12
C LEU A 20 -8.68 3.81 1.58
N SER A 21 -7.65 3.86 0.75
CA SER A 21 -6.44 4.66 0.99
C SER A 21 -6.78 6.16 1.13
N SER A 22 -7.60 6.68 0.23
CA SER A 22 -8.03 8.09 0.27
C SER A 22 -8.86 8.42 1.51
N LEU A 23 -9.75 7.50 1.92
CA LEU A 23 -10.54 7.63 3.16
C LEU A 23 -9.65 7.60 4.40
N ALA A 24 -8.63 6.73 4.41
CA ALA A 24 -7.65 6.70 5.50
C ALA A 24 -6.87 8.02 5.58
N GLY A 25 -6.45 8.57 4.45
CA GLY A 25 -5.78 9.88 4.39
C GLY A 25 -6.67 11.03 4.85
N LEU A 26 -7.95 11.05 4.44
CA LEU A 26 -8.92 12.04 4.90
C LEU A 26 -9.14 11.92 6.41
N GLY A 27 -9.31 10.69 6.92
CA GLY A 27 -9.45 10.42 8.35
C GLY A 27 -8.25 10.89 9.15
N MET A 28 -7.04 10.67 8.64
CA MET A 28 -5.80 11.16 9.25
C MET A 28 -5.82 12.70 9.40
N VAL A 29 -6.16 13.42 8.33
CA VAL A 29 -6.21 14.88 8.34
C VAL A 29 -7.26 15.38 9.35
N LEU A 30 -8.45 14.77 9.38
CA LEU A 30 -9.50 15.14 10.32
C LEU A 30 -9.08 14.92 11.78
N ILE A 31 -8.41 13.80 12.09
CA ILE A 31 -7.94 13.52 13.45
C ILE A 31 -6.86 14.51 13.86
N VAL A 32 -5.94 14.87 12.96
CA VAL A 32 -4.92 15.90 13.25
C VAL A 32 -5.57 17.25 13.54
N LEU A 33 -6.54 17.67 12.73
CA LEU A 33 -7.27 18.93 12.96
C LEU A 33 -8.01 18.92 14.29
N LEU A 34 -8.70 17.83 14.63
CA LEU A 34 -9.39 17.66 15.90
C LEU A 34 -8.40 17.67 17.07
N SER A 35 -7.26 17.01 16.94
CA SER A 35 -6.23 16.97 17.99
C SER A 35 -5.65 18.36 18.25
N VAL A 36 -5.37 19.11 17.19
CA VAL A 36 -4.89 20.49 17.30
C VAL A 36 -5.95 21.39 17.96
N PHE A 37 -7.20 21.28 17.52
CA PHE A 37 -8.30 22.06 18.10
C PHE A 37 -8.47 21.76 19.59
N GLN A 38 -8.49 20.49 19.98
CA GLN A 38 -8.63 20.10 21.39
C GLN A 38 -7.44 20.59 22.24
N ARG A 39 -6.23 20.49 21.71
CA ARG A 39 -5.03 20.93 22.43
C ARG A 39 -5.04 22.44 22.73
N TYR A 40 -5.41 23.26 21.74
CA TYR A 40 -5.32 24.71 21.87
C TYR A 40 -6.59 25.37 22.42
N VAL A 41 -7.77 24.86 22.10
CA VAL A 41 -9.06 25.45 22.52
C VAL A 41 -9.55 24.84 23.82
N LEU A 42 -9.56 23.49 23.92
CA LEU A 42 -10.10 22.80 25.08
C LEU A 42 -9.04 22.47 26.14
N LYS A 43 -7.75 22.73 25.86
CA LYS A 43 -6.62 22.39 26.74
C LYS A 43 -6.60 20.94 27.23
N SER A 44 -7.24 20.05 26.46
CA SER A 44 -7.36 18.62 26.74
C SER A 44 -6.81 17.83 25.55
N PRO A 45 -5.52 17.43 25.54
CA PRO A 45 -4.93 16.73 24.43
C PRO A 45 -5.51 15.31 24.27
N LEU A 46 -5.76 14.90 23.02
CA LEU A 46 -6.16 13.53 22.68
C LEU A 46 -4.93 12.61 22.72
N SER A 47 -4.83 11.75 23.71
CA SER A 47 -3.70 10.84 23.88
C SER A 47 -3.63 9.76 22.78
N PHE A 48 -4.75 9.43 22.12
CA PHE A 48 -4.80 8.41 21.06
C PHE A 48 -4.53 8.94 19.65
N SER A 49 -4.50 10.28 19.45
CA SER A 49 -4.45 10.86 18.12
C SER A 49 -3.16 10.52 17.36
N GLU A 50 -2.03 10.56 18.02
CA GLU A 50 -0.72 10.30 17.41
C GLU A 50 -0.60 8.85 16.94
N GLU A 51 -1.07 7.90 17.75
CA GLU A 51 -1.07 6.47 17.41
C GLU A 51 -2.00 6.16 16.25
N LEU A 52 -3.22 6.71 16.29
CA LEU A 52 -4.22 6.49 15.24
C LEU A 52 -3.80 7.11 13.91
N VAL A 53 -3.21 8.30 13.94
CA VAL A 53 -2.63 8.96 12.75
C VAL A 53 -1.53 8.11 12.13
N GLY A 54 -0.64 7.53 12.94
CA GLY A 54 0.42 6.62 12.47
C GLY A 54 -0.14 5.36 11.78
N LEU A 55 -1.17 4.75 12.38
CA LEU A 55 -1.83 3.57 11.81
C LEU A 55 -2.56 3.88 10.50
N LEU A 56 -3.25 5.02 10.43
CA LEU A 56 -3.92 5.48 9.21
C LEU A 56 -2.92 5.84 8.11
N LEU A 57 -1.81 6.49 8.46
CA LEU A 57 -0.74 6.80 7.51
C LEU A 57 -0.16 5.52 6.90
N CYS A 58 0.16 4.54 7.72
CA CYS A 58 0.68 3.26 7.28
C CYS A 58 -0.32 2.55 6.35
N SER A 59 -1.60 2.50 6.74
CA SER A 59 -2.67 1.91 5.93
C SER A 59 -2.83 2.64 4.60
N MET A 60 -2.82 3.97 4.59
CA MET A 60 -2.91 4.78 3.38
C MET A 60 -1.77 4.46 2.41
N LEU A 61 -0.53 4.41 2.89
CA LEU A 61 0.64 4.15 2.05
C LEU A 61 0.56 2.76 1.41
N PHE A 62 0.33 1.71 2.20
CA PHE A 62 0.30 0.34 1.67
C PHE A 62 -0.90 0.08 0.77
N LEU A 63 -2.09 0.59 1.08
CA LEU A 63 -3.28 0.44 0.23
C LEU A 63 -3.16 1.16 -1.11
N SER A 64 -2.34 2.21 -1.22
CA SER A 64 -2.10 2.93 -2.46
C SER A 64 -1.13 2.21 -3.42
N LEU A 65 -0.22 1.36 -2.91
CA LEU A 65 0.82 0.70 -3.70
C LEU A 65 0.29 -0.10 -4.90
N PRO A 66 -0.76 -0.93 -4.77
CA PRO A 66 -1.30 -1.68 -5.90
C PRO A 66 -1.80 -0.77 -7.03
N TYR A 67 -2.38 0.37 -6.68
CA TYR A 67 -2.84 1.36 -7.66
C TYR A 67 -1.67 1.99 -8.41
N ILE A 68 -0.66 2.48 -7.69
CA ILE A 68 0.54 3.07 -8.27
C ILE A 68 1.22 2.06 -9.21
N SER A 69 1.40 0.82 -8.78
CA SER A 69 2.03 -0.24 -9.57
C SER A 69 1.25 -0.59 -10.84
N SER A 70 -0.09 -0.53 -10.79
CA SER A 70 -0.93 -0.81 -11.96
C SER A 70 -0.92 0.32 -12.99
N TYR A 71 -0.83 1.58 -12.53
CA TYR A 71 -0.86 2.78 -13.38
C TYR A 71 0.52 3.22 -13.92
N GLU A 72 1.60 2.64 -13.43
CA GLU A 72 2.97 2.94 -13.90
C GLU A 72 3.19 2.80 -15.42
N LYS A 73 2.19 2.35 -16.18
CA LYS A 73 2.25 2.38 -17.64
C LYS A 73 2.42 3.79 -18.22
N HIS A 74 2.02 4.83 -17.47
CA HIS A 74 2.04 6.22 -17.93
C HIS A 74 3.07 7.11 -17.22
N VAL A 75 3.47 6.74 -16.00
CA VAL A 75 4.45 7.49 -15.18
C VAL A 75 5.82 6.80 -15.19
N LYS A 76 6.03 5.81 -16.07
CA LYS A 76 7.40 5.37 -16.28
C LYS A 76 8.24 6.62 -16.47
N ILE A 77 9.30 6.71 -15.72
CA ILE A 77 10.46 7.53 -15.95
C ILE A 77 10.59 7.73 -17.48
N SER A 78 9.60 8.42 -18.04
CA SER A 78 9.44 8.62 -19.48
C SER A 78 10.62 9.39 -20.03
N LEU A 79 11.27 10.21 -19.17
CA LEU A 79 12.46 10.93 -19.52
C LEU A 79 13.65 10.00 -19.79
N VAL A 80 13.90 8.98 -18.96
CA VAL A 80 15.04 8.07 -19.14
C VAL A 80 14.70 6.90 -20.06
N VAL A 81 13.48 6.35 -19.94
CA VAL A 81 13.06 5.18 -20.74
C VAL A 81 12.72 5.55 -22.19
N ASN A 82 12.36 6.81 -22.49
CA ASN A 82 12.20 7.29 -23.86
C ASN A 82 13.53 7.53 -24.58
N LEU A 83 14.63 7.65 -23.85
CA LEU A 83 15.98 7.69 -24.40
C LEU A 83 16.51 6.29 -24.73
N LEU A 84 15.90 5.23 -24.21
CA LEU A 84 16.28 3.83 -24.44
C LEU A 84 15.48 3.25 -25.61
N SER A 85 16.18 2.71 -26.59
CA SER A 85 15.58 2.08 -27.77
C SER A 85 15.22 0.60 -27.53
N GLY A 86 14.10 0.15 -28.09
CA GLY A 86 13.69 -1.24 -28.30
C GLY A 86 13.99 -2.21 -27.17
N LYS A 87 15.06 -3.00 -27.29
CA LYS A 87 15.42 -4.07 -26.35
C LYS A 87 15.81 -3.57 -24.94
N ALA A 88 16.46 -2.40 -24.85
CA ALA A 88 16.87 -1.80 -23.58
C ALA A 88 15.66 -1.37 -22.74
N LYS A 89 14.59 -0.91 -23.40
CA LYS A 89 13.31 -0.55 -22.74
C LYS A 89 12.61 -1.76 -22.15
N LEU A 90 12.62 -2.87 -22.86
CA LEU A 90 12.06 -4.14 -22.40
C LEU A 90 12.84 -4.66 -21.18
N PHE A 91 14.17 -4.67 -21.28
CA PHE A 91 15.05 -5.09 -20.18
C PHE A 91 14.83 -4.25 -18.92
N ALA A 92 14.80 -2.92 -19.02
CA ALA A 92 14.53 -2.04 -17.90
C ALA A 92 13.14 -2.28 -17.26
N SER A 93 12.12 -2.57 -18.09
CA SER A 93 10.76 -2.89 -17.60
C SER A 93 10.71 -4.21 -16.84
N VAL A 94 11.40 -5.24 -17.32
CA VAL A 94 11.47 -6.56 -16.66
C VAL A 94 12.27 -6.45 -15.38
N LEU A 95 13.42 -5.77 -15.41
CA LEU A 95 14.27 -5.57 -14.23
C LEU A 95 13.51 -4.84 -13.12
N SER A 96 12.81 -3.75 -13.42
CA SER A 96 12.02 -3.01 -12.42
C SER A 96 10.91 -3.86 -11.80
N SER A 97 10.24 -4.68 -12.60
CA SER A 97 9.20 -5.58 -12.10
C SER A 97 9.77 -6.71 -11.24
N LEU A 98 10.96 -7.21 -11.58
CA LEU A 98 11.65 -8.24 -10.81
C LEU A 98 12.09 -7.71 -9.44
N VAL A 99 12.67 -6.52 -9.39
CA VAL A 99 13.03 -5.85 -8.13
C VAL A 99 11.80 -5.65 -7.25
N MET A 100 10.67 -5.23 -7.84
CA MET A 100 9.42 -5.05 -7.10
C MET A 100 8.88 -6.37 -6.53
N ILE A 101 8.98 -7.46 -7.29
CA ILE A 101 8.56 -8.80 -6.81
C ILE A 101 9.43 -9.26 -5.64
N ILE A 102 10.76 -9.13 -5.76
CA ILE A 102 11.68 -9.50 -4.68
C ILE A 102 11.37 -8.70 -3.42
N PHE A 103 11.18 -7.38 -3.56
CA PHE A 103 10.81 -6.52 -2.45
C PHE A 103 9.48 -6.94 -1.80
N CYS A 104 8.44 -7.19 -2.61
CA CYS A 104 7.14 -7.61 -2.09
C CYS A 104 7.21 -8.97 -1.39
N CYS A 105 7.96 -9.93 -1.93
CA CYS A 105 8.13 -11.25 -1.30
C CYS A 105 8.84 -11.12 0.06
N TRP A 106 9.92 -10.36 0.11
CA TRP A 106 10.65 -10.16 1.35
C TRP A 106 9.78 -9.45 2.41
N MET A 107 9.15 -8.34 2.03
CA MET A 107 8.25 -7.60 2.93
C MET A 107 7.07 -8.45 3.40
N LEU A 108 6.53 -9.35 2.55
CA LEU A 108 5.47 -10.27 2.95
C LEU A 108 5.91 -11.21 4.05
N LEU A 109 7.08 -11.84 3.92
CA LEU A 109 7.61 -12.75 4.93
C LEU A 109 7.76 -12.05 6.28
N GLU A 110 8.39 -10.88 6.28
CA GLU A 110 8.57 -10.08 7.50
C GLU A 110 7.22 -9.66 8.11
N THR A 111 6.31 -9.17 7.30
CA THR A 111 5.02 -8.66 7.81
C THR A 111 4.13 -9.76 8.37
N ILE A 112 4.16 -10.97 7.79
CA ILE A 112 3.42 -12.13 8.32
C ILE A 112 4.00 -12.54 9.67
N THR A 113 5.32 -12.61 9.79
CA THR A 113 6.00 -12.94 11.06
C THR A 113 5.64 -11.94 12.17
N TRP A 114 5.69 -10.64 11.86
CA TRP A 114 5.29 -9.59 12.80
C TRP A 114 3.79 -9.64 13.16
N MET A 115 2.92 -9.96 12.20
CA MET A 115 1.49 -10.12 12.45
C MET A 115 1.22 -11.30 13.39
N GLU A 116 1.87 -12.46 13.19
CA GLU A 116 1.77 -13.60 14.12
C GLU A 116 2.23 -13.25 15.52
N PHE A 117 3.33 -12.53 15.64
CA PHE A 117 3.85 -12.06 16.92
C PHE A 117 2.84 -11.13 17.61
N ALA A 118 2.26 -10.19 16.88
CA ALA A 118 1.26 -9.26 17.38
C ALA A 118 -0.02 -9.97 17.87
N ILE A 119 -0.45 -11.03 17.18
CA ILE A 119 -1.60 -11.85 17.57
C ILE A 119 -1.29 -12.67 18.84
N LYS A 120 -0.14 -13.35 18.87
CA LYS A 120 0.26 -14.20 20.01
C LYS A 120 0.38 -13.41 21.31
N LEU A 121 0.90 -12.20 21.26
CA LEU A 121 1.08 -11.33 22.41
C LEU A 121 -0.08 -10.36 22.67
N ASN A 122 -1.12 -10.39 21.82
CA ASN A 122 -2.26 -9.46 21.86
C ASN A 122 -1.77 -8.00 21.99
N LEU A 123 -0.84 -7.64 21.10
CA LEU A 123 -0.18 -6.34 21.14
C LEU A 123 -1.19 -5.20 20.98
N LYS A 124 -1.04 -4.20 21.83
CA LYS A 124 -1.83 -2.98 21.84
C LYS A 124 -0.90 -1.77 21.81
N THR A 125 -1.43 -0.65 21.32
CA THR A 125 -0.70 0.62 21.38
C THR A 125 -0.50 1.08 22.83
N GLU A 126 0.54 1.87 23.08
CA GLU A 126 0.98 2.24 24.41
C GLU A 126 -0.04 3.11 25.17
N ASN A 127 -0.55 4.17 24.53
CA ASN A 127 -1.42 5.14 25.18
C ASN A 127 -2.90 4.77 25.10
N SER A 128 -3.37 4.43 23.90
CA SER A 128 -4.82 4.18 23.64
C SER A 128 -5.22 2.72 23.75
N ARG A 129 -4.28 1.80 23.94
CA ARG A 129 -4.50 0.36 23.98
C ARG A 129 -5.30 -0.17 22.78
N LEU A 130 -5.18 0.47 21.61
CA LEU A 130 -5.75 0.00 20.37
C LEU A 130 -5.11 -1.33 19.96
N ILE A 131 -5.92 -2.25 19.49
CA ILE A 131 -5.44 -3.55 19.01
C ILE A 131 -4.69 -3.35 17.69
N LEU A 132 -3.43 -3.82 17.62
CA LEU A 132 -2.56 -3.61 16.46
C LEU A 132 -2.82 -4.58 15.31
N TYR A 133 -3.19 -5.84 15.61
CA TYR A 133 -3.23 -6.89 14.58
C TYR A 133 -4.15 -6.60 13.38
N PRO A 134 -5.34 -5.94 13.49
CA PRO A 134 -6.16 -5.67 12.32
C PRO A 134 -5.51 -4.65 11.39
N TRP A 135 -4.80 -3.68 11.94
CA TRP A 135 -4.06 -2.68 11.15
C TRP A 135 -2.83 -3.30 10.47
N MET A 136 -2.14 -4.20 11.17
CA MET A 136 -1.00 -4.93 10.60
C MET A 136 -1.44 -5.88 9.47
N ALA A 137 -2.64 -6.43 9.50
CA ALA A 137 -3.17 -7.31 8.44
C ALA A 137 -3.39 -6.58 7.10
N VAL A 138 -3.58 -5.27 7.12
CA VAL A 138 -3.74 -4.45 5.90
C VAL A 138 -2.48 -4.50 5.03
N ILE A 139 -1.30 -4.54 5.64
CA ILE A 139 -0.02 -4.50 4.93
C ILE A 139 0.19 -5.75 4.07
N PRO A 140 0.17 -6.99 4.61
CA PRO A 140 0.36 -8.19 3.80
C PRO A 140 -0.73 -8.36 2.74
N LEU A 141 -1.97 -7.96 3.02
CA LEU A 141 -3.05 -7.99 2.05
C LEU A 141 -2.76 -7.07 0.84
N ALA A 142 -2.33 -5.85 1.09
CA ALA A 142 -1.95 -4.91 0.04
C ALA A 142 -0.73 -5.39 -0.76
N LEU A 143 0.27 -5.97 -0.09
CA LEU A 143 1.46 -6.54 -0.72
C LEU A 143 1.15 -7.76 -1.59
N LEU A 144 0.24 -8.64 -1.18
CA LEU A 144 -0.22 -9.78 -1.99
C LEU A 144 -0.87 -9.30 -3.30
N ILE A 145 -1.73 -8.30 -3.22
CA ILE A 145 -2.38 -7.74 -4.40
C ILE A 145 -1.34 -7.07 -5.32
N ASN A 146 -0.38 -6.35 -4.73
CA ASN A 146 0.69 -5.71 -5.48
C ASN A 146 1.60 -6.74 -6.17
N LEU A 147 1.92 -7.84 -5.51
CA LEU A 147 2.68 -8.95 -6.07
C LEU A 147 1.95 -9.58 -7.27
N PHE A 148 0.64 -9.83 -7.14
CA PHE A 148 -0.18 -10.35 -8.23
C PHE A 148 -0.17 -9.42 -9.46
N ILE A 149 -0.28 -8.10 -9.25
CA ILE A 149 -0.21 -7.11 -10.32
C ILE A 149 1.17 -7.12 -10.99
N SER A 150 2.25 -7.21 -10.20
CA SER A 150 3.63 -7.21 -10.70
C SER A 150 3.92 -8.44 -11.56
N ILE A 151 3.47 -9.63 -11.14
CA ILE A 151 3.59 -10.87 -11.92
C ILE A 151 2.83 -10.76 -13.25
N LYS A 152 1.58 -10.27 -13.19
CA LYS A 152 0.76 -10.06 -14.40
C LYS A 152 1.41 -9.08 -15.38
N LYS A 153 2.11 -8.08 -14.86
CA LYS A 153 2.84 -7.10 -15.67
C LYS A 153 4.01 -7.74 -16.44
N ILE A 154 4.78 -8.62 -15.78
CA ILE A 154 5.85 -9.38 -16.44
C ILE A 154 5.27 -10.25 -17.55
N TYR A 155 4.24 -11.05 -17.25
CA TYR A 155 3.61 -11.92 -18.23
C TYR A 155 3.14 -11.17 -19.49
N LYS A 156 2.56 -9.98 -19.29
CA LYS A 156 2.12 -9.12 -20.40
C LYS A 156 3.28 -8.45 -21.16
N SER A 157 4.47 -8.37 -20.59
CA SER A 157 5.65 -7.80 -21.25
C SER A 157 6.32 -8.78 -22.23
N PHE A 158 6.08 -10.07 -22.05
CA PHE A 158 6.62 -11.14 -22.91
C PHE A 158 5.66 -11.58 -24.02
N ASN A 159 4.38 -11.24 -23.90
CA ASN A 159 3.34 -11.61 -24.86
C ASN A 159 2.81 -10.35 -25.58
#